data_3339c1728d5209e97141ad143118f459
#
_entry.id   3339c1728d5209e97141ad143118f459
#
_cell.length_a   1.000
_cell.length_b   1.000
_cell.length_c   1.000
_cell.angle_alpha   90.00
_cell.angle_beta   90.00
_cell.angle_gamma   90.00
#
_symmetry.space_group_name_H-M   'P 1'
#
loop_
_entity.id
_entity.type
_entity.pdbx_description
1 polymer ?
#
loop_
_entity_poly.entity_id
_entity_poly.type
_entity_poly.pdbx_seq_one_letter_code
_entity_poly.pdbx_strand_id
1 'polypeptide(L)'
;HAESLGYDALVSGELNNEPFLPVLLGLEHSKKMIVRTGLAIAFPRSPMTVANMGWDLQSFSDGRFQLGLGTQVKGHNERRFSVPWSPPAPRMREYILAVKAIWNTWKTGEKLDFQGEHYTHTLMTPMFTPPPMDCDVPPIYVSGLGPGMAKIAGEVADGLLLHPMCSPK
;
A
#
# COMPACT_ATOMS: atom_id res chain seq x y z
N HIS A 1 -4.66 -7.01 -23.65
CA HIS A 1 -4.01 -8.24 -24.12
C HIS A 1 -3.82 -9.27 -22.98
N ALA A 2 -3.22 -8.92 -21.82
CA ALA A 2 -3.07 -9.91 -20.73
C ALA A 2 -4.41 -10.50 -20.26
N GLU A 3 -5.44 -9.68 -20.12
CA GLU A 3 -6.79 -10.12 -19.76
C GLU A 3 -7.38 -11.11 -20.78
N SER A 4 -7.17 -10.88 -22.07
CA SER A 4 -7.63 -11.79 -23.13
C SER A 4 -6.84 -13.11 -23.19
N LEU A 5 -5.68 -13.18 -22.53
CA LEU A 5 -4.90 -14.40 -22.36
C LEU A 5 -5.25 -15.16 -21.06
N GLY A 6 -6.21 -14.67 -20.27
CA GLY A 6 -6.67 -15.33 -19.06
C GLY A 6 -5.83 -15.07 -17.81
N TYR A 7 -5.01 -14.01 -17.79
CA TYR A 7 -4.34 -13.58 -16.55
C TYR A 7 -5.34 -12.95 -15.59
N ASP A 8 -5.27 -13.31 -14.31
CA ASP A 8 -6.13 -12.79 -13.25
C ASP A 8 -5.67 -11.43 -12.71
N ALA A 9 -4.35 -11.17 -12.73
CA ALA A 9 -3.79 -9.97 -12.16
C ALA A 9 -2.56 -9.43 -12.93
N LEU A 10 -2.37 -8.12 -12.82
CA LEU A 10 -1.13 -7.41 -13.21
C LEU A 10 -0.42 -6.86 -11.97
N VAL A 11 0.90 -6.87 -12.03
CA VAL A 11 1.75 -6.38 -10.93
C VAL A 11 2.71 -5.33 -11.46
N SER A 12 2.76 -4.15 -10.82
CA SER A 12 3.74 -3.11 -11.08
C SER A 12 4.70 -2.95 -9.92
N GLY A 13 6.00 -3.13 -10.16
CA GLY A 13 7.05 -2.97 -9.16
C GLY A 13 7.75 -1.63 -9.22
N GLU A 14 8.20 -1.12 -8.08
CA GLU A 14 9.01 0.10 -8.00
C GLU A 14 10.50 -0.23 -8.16
N LEU A 15 11.02 -0.05 -9.35
CA LEU A 15 12.44 -0.20 -9.69
C LEU A 15 13.03 1.13 -10.14
N ASN A 16 12.99 1.37 -11.44
CA ASN A 16 13.43 2.64 -12.08
C ASN A 16 12.28 3.63 -12.22
N ASN A 17 11.04 3.15 -12.15
CA ASN A 17 9.84 3.94 -12.33
C ASN A 17 8.92 3.89 -11.10
N GLU A 18 8.06 4.86 -11.01
CA GLU A 18 7.01 4.96 -10.01
C GLU A 18 5.95 3.86 -10.25
N PRO A 19 5.50 3.10 -9.25
CA PRO A 19 4.66 1.92 -9.46
C PRO A 19 3.17 2.22 -9.67
N PHE A 20 2.64 3.36 -9.17
CA PHE A 20 1.21 3.65 -9.22
C PHE A 20 0.73 4.11 -10.59
N LEU A 21 1.58 4.78 -11.38
CA LEU A 21 1.21 5.21 -12.73
C LEU A 21 0.90 4.03 -13.67
N PRO A 22 1.75 3.00 -13.76
CA PRO A 22 1.42 1.80 -14.53
C PRO A 22 0.21 1.05 -13.97
N VAL A 23 -0.03 1.08 -12.64
CA VAL A 23 -1.23 0.51 -12.02
C VAL A 23 -2.48 1.22 -12.53
N LEU A 24 -2.51 2.55 -12.53
CA LEU A 24 -3.64 3.32 -13.06
C LEU A 24 -3.94 2.95 -14.51
N LEU A 25 -2.91 2.89 -15.37
CA LEU A 25 -3.05 2.50 -16.77
C LEU A 25 -3.56 1.04 -16.91
N GLY A 26 -3.08 0.14 -16.05
CA GLY A 26 -3.53 -1.24 -16.02
C GLY A 26 -5.02 -1.36 -15.66
N LEU A 27 -5.48 -0.59 -14.69
CA LEU A 27 -6.88 -0.52 -14.27
C LEU A 27 -7.77 0.09 -15.38
N GLU A 28 -7.31 1.17 -16.02
CA GLU A 28 -8.02 1.84 -17.12
C GLU A 28 -8.22 0.91 -18.33
N HIS A 29 -7.17 0.17 -18.69
CA HIS A 29 -7.17 -0.69 -19.88
C HIS A 29 -7.61 -2.14 -19.62
N SER A 30 -8.14 -2.45 -18.43
CA SER A 30 -8.71 -3.75 -18.09
C SER A 30 -10.11 -3.61 -17.49
N LYS A 31 -10.91 -4.67 -17.57
CA LYS A 31 -12.30 -4.68 -17.06
C LYS A 31 -12.47 -5.56 -15.84
N LYS A 32 -11.67 -6.61 -15.70
CA LYS A 32 -11.82 -7.64 -14.66
C LYS A 32 -10.53 -7.90 -13.90
N MET A 33 -9.37 -7.53 -14.47
CA MET A 33 -8.09 -7.83 -13.87
C MET A 33 -7.91 -7.08 -12.56
N ILE A 34 -7.38 -7.77 -11.57
CA ILE A 34 -6.80 -7.16 -10.39
C ILE A 34 -5.47 -6.50 -10.81
N VAL A 35 -5.24 -5.26 -10.37
CA VAL A 35 -3.96 -4.60 -10.60
C VAL A 35 -3.38 -4.14 -9.27
N ARG A 36 -2.11 -4.47 -9.03
CA ARG A 36 -1.47 -4.17 -7.75
C ARG A 36 -0.07 -3.60 -7.89
N THR A 37 0.36 -2.89 -6.85
CA THR A 37 1.78 -2.60 -6.65
C THR A 37 2.47 -3.86 -6.09
N GLY A 38 3.59 -4.23 -6.65
CA GLY A 38 4.34 -5.38 -6.17
C GLY A 38 5.84 -5.18 -6.27
N LEU A 39 6.29 -4.30 -5.43
CA LEU A 39 5.75 -3.46 -4.36
C LEU A 39 5.90 -1.95 -4.65
N ALA A 40 5.19 -1.12 -3.87
CA ALA A 40 5.53 0.29 -3.68
C ALA A 40 6.38 0.46 -2.41
N ILE A 41 7.43 1.28 -2.48
CA ILE A 41 8.31 1.54 -1.33
C ILE A 41 7.58 2.49 -0.37
N ALA A 42 7.30 2.02 0.85
CA ALA A 42 6.45 2.74 1.80
C ALA A 42 7.13 3.97 2.42
N PHE A 43 8.33 3.83 2.96
CA PHE A 43 8.93 4.83 3.86
C PHE A 43 9.22 6.20 3.25
N PRO A 44 9.51 6.36 1.96
CA PRO A 44 9.60 7.67 1.32
C PRO A 44 8.26 8.38 1.14
N ARG A 45 7.16 7.66 1.32
CA ARG A 45 5.80 8.19 1.16
C ARG A 45 5.11 8.32 2.51
N SER A 46 4.40 9.42 2.73
CA SER A 46 3.53 9.52 3.91
C SER A 46 2.41 8.49 3.83
N PRO A 47 1.99 7.87 4.96
CA PRO A 47 0.77 7.06 5.02
C PRO A 47 -0.44 7.77 4.42
N MET A 48 -0.60 9.08 4.63
CA MET A 48 -1.67 9.89 4.04
C MET A 48 -1.63 9.88 2.51
N THR A 49 -0.44 10.09 1.93
CA THR A 49 -0.28 10.08 0.46
C THR A 49 -0.64 8.72 -0.14
N VAL A 50 -0.22 7.64 0.52
CA VAL A 50 -0.55 6.28 0.04
C VAL A 50 -2.02 5.95 0.29
N ALA A 51 -2.61 6.44 1.37
CA ALA A 51 -4.03 6.29 1.61
C ALA A 51 -4.87 6.96 0.52
N ASN A 52 -4.51 8.19 0.11
CA ASN A 52 -5.17 8.88 -1.02
C ASN A 52 -5.06 8.07 -2.31
N MET A 53 -3.84 7.69 -2.71
CA MET A 53 -3.63 6.90 -3.93
C MET A 53 -4.40 5.57 -3.91
N GLY A 54 -4.39 4.89 -2.76
CA GLY A 54 -5.11 3.63 -2.60
C GLY A 54 -6.62 3.81 -2.73
N TRP A 55 -7.17 4.84 -2.08
CA TRP A 55 -8.59 5.15 -2.15
C TRP A 55 -9.04 5.50 -3.59
N ASP A 56 -8.30 6.40 -4.24
CA ASP A 56 -8.62 6.83 -5.61
C ASP A 56 -8.55 5.66 -6.60
N LEU A 57 -7.50 4.85 -6.55
CA LEU A 57 -7.35 3.69 -7.45
C LEU A 57 -8.41 2.62 -7.20
N GLN A 58 -8.81 2.41 -5.95
CA GLN A 58 -9.84 1.45 -5.58
C GLN A 58 -11.21 1.90 -6.05
N SER A 59 -11.56 3.17 -5.79
CA SER A 59 -12.80 3.78 -6.25
C SER A 59 -12.89 3.81 -7.78
N PHE A 60 -11.81 4.27 -8.44
CA PHE A 60 -11.73 4.33 -9.90
C PHE A 60 -11.90 2.96 -10.57
N SER A 61 -11.40 1.91 -9.95
CA SER A 61 -11.40 0.56 -10.52
C SER A 61 -12.55 -0.32 -10.07
N ASP A 62 -13.47 0.19 -9.25
CA ASP A 62 -14.56 -0.59 -8.66
C ASP A 62 -14.03 -1.84 -7.92
N GLY A 63 -13.09 -1.62 -7.00
CA GLY A 63 -12.59 -2.66 -6.11
C GLY A 63 -11.47 -3.55 -6.67
N ARG A 64 -10.86 -3.23 -7.83
CA ARG A 64 -9.84 -4.08 -8.46
C ARG A 64 -8.39 -3.73 -8.11
N PHE A 65 -8.14 -2.74 -7.27
CA PHE A 65 -6.81 -2.38 -6.84
C PHE A 65 -6.38 -3.14 -5.58
N GLN A 66 -5.11 -3.53 -5.51
CA GLN A 66 -4.47 -4.09 -4.30
C GLN A 66 -3.18 -3.35 -4.01
N LEU A 67 -2.98 -2.96 -2.74
CA LEU A 67 -1.84 -2.20 -2.29
C LEU A 67 -0.73 -3.12 -1.77
N GLY A 68 0.31 -3.33 -2.58
CA GLY A 68 1.52 -4.05 -2.15
C GLY A 68 2.61 -3.08 -1.68
N LEU A 69 3.07 -3.22 -0.44
CA LEU A 69 4.03 -2.36 0.22
C LEU A 69 5.31 -3.09 0.60
N GLY A 70 6.43 -2.38 0.57
CA GLY A 70 7.70 -2.88 1.09
C GLY A 70 8.56 -1.79 1.71
N THR A 71 9.53 -2.20 2.55
CA THR A 71 10.36 -1.28 3.32
C THR A 71 11.55 -0.73 2.55
N GLN A 72 11.97 -1.41 1.50
CA GLN A 72 13.28 -1.24 0.87
C GLN A 72 14.45 -1.43 1.88
N VAL A 73 15.68 -1.44 1.40
CA VAL A 73 16.88 -1.57 2.24
C VAL A 73 17.39 -0.21 2.73
N LYS A 74 18.16 -0.21 3.83
CA LYS A 74 18.71 0.99 4.47
C LYS A 74 19.36 1.95 3.48
N GLY A 75 20.27 1.45 2.64
CA GLY A 75 21.04 2.29 1.72
C GLY A 75 20.17 3.05 0.70
N HIS A 76 19.07 2.46 0.24
CA HIS A 76 18.14 3.16 -0.65
C HIS A 76 17.28 4.18 0.12
N ASN A 77 16.81 3.85 1.31
CA ASN A 77 16.07 4.82 2.13
C ASN A 77 16.90 6.06 2.40
N GLU A 78 18.12 5.91 2.90
CA GLU A 78 18.95 7.05 3.32
C GLU A 78 19.55 7.82 2.12
N ARG A 79 20.11 7.13 1.14
CA ARG A 79 20.92 7.77 0.07
C ARG A 79 20.19 8.05 -1.23
N ARG A 80 19.08 7.34 -1.50
CA ARG A 80 18.25 7.58 -2.69
C ARG A 80 17.02 8.41 -2.36
N PHE A 81 16.38 8.14 -1.22
CA PHE A 81 15.14 8.79 -0.83
C PHE A 81 15.29 9.84 0.28
N SER A 82 16.49 9.98 0.85
CA SER A 82 16.74 10.93 1.96
C SER A 82 15.82 10.72 3.18
N VAL A 83 15.52 9.47 3.49
CA VAL A 83 14.65 9.08 4.60
C VAL A 83 15.49 8.43 5.70
N PRO A 84 15.43 8.91 6.95
CA PRO A 84 16.14 8.29 8.06
C PRO A 84 15.75 6.83 8.23
N TRP A 85 16.76 5.98 8.49
CA TRP A 85 16.53 4.58 8.76
C TRP A 85 16.04 4.35 10.19
N SER A 86 15.09 3.47 10.34
CA SER A 86 14.64 2.92 11.62
C SER A 86 14.32 1.43 11.46
N PRO A 87 14.17 0.66 12.54
CA PRO A 87 13.78 -0.75 12.45
C PRO A 87 12.57 -0.94 11.55
N PRO A 88 12.69 -1.72 10.44
CA PRO A 88 11.67 -1.70 9.39
C PRO A 88 10.35 -2.37 9.81
N ALA A 89 10.42 -3.39 10.66
CA ALA A 89 9.25 -4.16 11.02
C ALA A 89 8.26 -3.33 11.89
N PRO A 90 8.62 -2.75 13.03
CA PRO A 90 7.70 -1.93 13.81
C PRO A 90 7.22 -0.70 13.03
N ARG A 91 8.10 -0.07 12.25
CA ARG A 91 7.70 1.08 11.42
C ARG A 91 6.69 0.71 10.33
N MET A 92 6.84 -0.44 9.68
CA MET A 92 5.88 -0.92 8.67
C MET A 92 4.53 -1.27 9.31
N ARG A 93 4.56 -1.89 10.49
CA ARG A 93 3.33 -2.16 11.25
C ARG A 93 2.56 -0.87 11.51
N GLU A 94 3.24 0.13 12.01
CA GLU A 94 2.64 1.44 12.30
C GLU A 94 2.16 2.15 11.03
N TYR A 95 2.93 2.06 9.94
CA TYR A 95 2.57 2.61 8.64
C TYR A 95 1.22 2.05 8.14
N ILE A 96 1.04 0.73 8.19
CA ILE A 96 -0.19 0.06 7.76
C ILE A 96 -1.36 0.46 8.65
N LEU A 97 -1.16 0.50 9.96
CA LEU A 97 -2.18 0.94 10.91
C LEU A 97 -2.59 2.39 10.68
N ALA A 98 -1.64 3.27 10.35
CA ALA A 98 -1.91 4.65 9.99
C ALA A 98 -2.77 4.76 8.71
N VAL A 99 -2.43 4.01 7.66
CA VAL A 99 -3.22 3.95 6.43
C VAL A 99 -4.64 3.45 6.72
N LYS A 100 -4.78 2.37 7.49
CA LYS A 100 -6.09 1.82 7.88
C LYS A 100 -6.91 2.81 8.73
N ALA A 101 -6.29 3.56 9.63
CA ALA A 101 -6.94 4.58 10.42
C ALA A 101 -7.47 5.74 9.56
N ILE A 102 -6.70 6.17 8.56
CA ILE A 102 -7.11 7.20 7.60
C ILE A 102 -8.33 6.71 6.80
N TRP A 103 -8.28 5.51 6.24
CA TRP A 103 -9.41 4.93 5.51
C TRP A 103 -10.64 4.73 6.39
N ASN A 104 -10.46 4.32 7.65
CA ASN A 104 -11.57 4.22 8.59
C ASN A 104 -12.25 5.58 8.82
N THR A 105 -11.46 6.64 9.00
CA THR A 105 -12.00 8.01 9.10
C THR A 105 -12.83 8.39 7.87
N TRP A 106 -12.36 8.09 6.68
CA TRP A 106 -13.11 8.39 5.44
C TRP A 106 -14.37 7.55 5.28
N LYS A 107 -14.33 6.29 5.73
CA LYS A 107 -15.47 5.36 5.65
C LYS A 107 -16.55 5.66 6.68
N THR A 108 -16.16 6.05 7.91
CA THR A 108 -17.10 6.18 9.05
C THR A 108 -17.46 7.62 9.40
N GLY A 109 -16.63 8.59 9.00
CA GLY A 109 -16.73 9.98 9.45
C GLY A 109 -16.19 10.22 10.85
N GLU A 110 -15.62 9.21 11.51
CA GLU A 110 -14.98 9.36 12.81
C GLU A 110 -13.75 10.27 12.73
N LYS A 111 -13.46 10.96 13.86
CA LYS A 111 -12.29 11.83 13.93
C LYS A 111 -11.01 11.04 13.73
N LEU A 112 -10.13 11.53 12.85
CA LEU A 112 -8.80 10.99 12.72
C LEU A 112 -7.95 11.33 13.94
N ASP A 113 -7.52 10.31 14.67
CA ASP A 113 -6.64 10.43 15.84
C ASP A 113 -5.67 9.22 15.90
N PHE A 114 -4.70 9.22 15.02
CA PHE A 114 -3.64 8.22 14.99
C PHE A 114 -2.35 8.83 15.53
N GLN A 115 -1.83 8.29 16.63
CA GLN A 115 -0.63 8.75 17.31
C GLN A 115 0.31 7.58 17.56
N GLY A 116 1.38 7.47 16.76
CA GLY A 116 2.38 6.45 16.85
C GLY A 116 3.78 7.01 17.15
N GLU A 117 4.77 6.14 17.14
CA GLU A 117 6.19 6.50 17.33
C GLU A 117 6.77 7.14 16.05
N HIS A 118 6.34 6.68 14.89
CA HIS A 118 6.86 7.11 13.58
C HIS A 118 5.91 8.02 12.82
N TYR A 119 4.60 7.89 13.06
CA TYR A 119 3.57 8.60 12.30
C TYR A 119 2.49 9.16 13.22
N THR A 120 2.09 10.41 12.95
CA THR A 120 0.99 11.07 13.65
C THR A 120 0.06 11.69 12.62
N HIS A 121 -1.23 11.32 12.66
CA HIS A 121 -2.28 11.84 11.80
C HIS A 121 -3.48 12.21 12.64
N THR A 122 -3.68 13.50 12.90
CA THR A 122 -4.74 14.01 13.80
C THR A 122 -5.61 15.09 13.15
N LEU A 123 -5.37 15.37 11.87
CA LEU A 123 -6.11 16.38 11.12
C LEU A 123 -6.76 15.75 9.88
N MET A 124 -8.08 15.87 9.81
CA MET A 124 -8.88 15.60 8.62
C MET A 124 -10.01 16.62 8.58
N THR A 125 -10.14 17.33 7.49
CA THR A 125 -11.22 18.31 7.31
C THR A 125 -12.12 17.90 6.15
N PRO A 126 -13.38 18.35 6.11
CA PRO A 126 -14.32 17.97 5.04
C PRO A 126 -13.80 18.21 3.62
N MET A 127 -13.00 19.27 3.42
CA MET A 127 -12.41 19.58 2.11
C MET A 127 -11.41 18.53 1.62
N PHE A 128 -10.75 17.82 2.53
CA PHE A 128 -9.74 16.79 2.24
C PHE A 128 -10.24 15.36 2.47
N THR A 129 -11.52 15.22 2.77
CA THR A 129 -12.19 13.92 2.85
C THR A 129 -12.69 13.53 1.46
N PRO A 130 -12.22 12.42 0.88
CA PRO A 130 -12.70 11.97 -0.42
C PRO A 130 -14.17 11.58 -0.37
N PRO A 131 -14.87 11.56 -1.51
CA PRO A 131 -16.23 11.02 -1.56
C PRO A 131 -16.23 9.54 -1.14
N PRO A 132 -17.36 9.05 -0.58
CA PRO A 132 -17.50 7.63 -0.27
C PRO A 132 -17.35 6.78 -1.53
N MET A 133 -16.85 5.56 -1.38
CA MET A 133 -16.82 4.57 -2.45
C MET A 133 -17.76 3.40 -2.12
N ASP A 134 -18.29 2.76 -3.16
CA ASP A 134 -19.26 1.67 -3.03
C ASP A 134 -18.59 0.28 -2.88
N CYS A 135 -17.27 0.23 -2.85
CA CYS A 135 -16.49 -0.99 -2.67
C CYS A 135 -15.69 -0.96 -1.36
N ASP A 136 -15.12 -2.10 -0.99
CA ASP A 136 -14.24 -2.20 0.17
C ASP A 136 -12.91 -1.48 -0.06
N VAL A 137 -12.26 -1.05 1.03
CA VAL A 137 -10.91 -0.47 0.97
C VAL A 137 -9.92 -1.46 0.36
N PRO A 138 -8.82 -0.98 -0.28
CA PRO A 138 -7.85 -1.87 -0.90
C PRO A 138 -7.26 -2.87 0.10
N PRO A 139 -7.18 -4.15 -0.21
CA PRO A 139 -6.41 -5.08 0.61
C PRO A 139 -4.92 -4.70 0.54
N ILE A 140 -4.26 -4.76 1.71
CA ILE A 140 -2.84 -4.42 1.87
C ILE A 140 -2.00 -5.69 1.94
N TYR A 141 -1.04 -5.79 1.04
CA TYR A 141 -0.03 -6.85 1.04
C TYR A 141 1.33 -6.28 1.43
N VAL A 142 2.07 -7.00 2.26
CA VAL A 142 3.42 -6.63 2.67
C VAL A 142 4.43 -7.55 2.04
N SER A 143 5.50 -6.98 1.49
CA SER A 143 6.65 -7.77 1.05
C SER A 143 7.73 -7.82 2.11
N GLY A 144 8.27 -9.01 2.36
CA GLY A 144 9.35 -9.20 3.31
C GLY A 144 9.91 -10.61 3.28
N LEU A 145 11.21 -10.73 3.62
CA LEU A 145 11.95 -11.99 3.59
C LEU A 145 12.20 -12.58 4.98
N GLY A 146 12.06 -11.78 6.02
CA GLY A 146 12.41 -12.20 7.37
C GLY A 146 11.18 -12.46 8.26
N PRO A 147 11.36 -13.22 9.37
CA PRO A 147 10.28 -13.57 10.29
C PRO A 147 9.57 -12.35 10.89
N GLY A 148 10.28 -11.24 11.08
CA GLY A 148 9.68 -9.99 11.58
C GLY A 148 8.64 -9.42 10.61
N MET A 149 8.91 -9.41 9.31
CA MET A 149 7.95 -8.92 8.31
C MET A 149 6.80 -9.91 8.11
N ALA A 150 7.07 -11.21 8.13
CA ALA A 150 6.03 -12.23 8.06
C ALA A 150 5.05 -12.13 9.26
N LYS A 151 5.58 -11.89 10.47
CA LYS A 151 4.76 -11.65 11.66
C LYS A 151 3.84 -10.45 11.49
N ILE A 152 4.38 -9.32 11.01
CA ILE A 152 3.59 -8.10 10.77
C ILE A 152 2.52 -8.34 9.70
N ALA A 153 2.87 -9.03 8.61
CA ALA A 153 1.90 -9.37 7.59
C ALA A 153 0.70 -10.11 8.19
N GLY A 154 0.95 -11.08 9.08
CA GLY A 154 -0.11 -11.80 9.78
C GLY A 154 -0.87 -10.99 10.84
N GLU A 155 -0.28 -9.93 11.38
CA GLU A 155 -0.92 -9.09 12.41
C GLU A 155 -1.80 -7.98 11.82
N VAL A 156 -1.34 -7.31 10.76
CA VAL A 156 -1.94 -6.04 10.33
C VAL A 156 -2.20 -5.93 8.82
N ALA A 157 -1.70 -6.86 8.01
CA ALA A 157 -1.92 -6.86 6.56
C ALA A 157 -2.91 -7.96 6.14
N ASP A 158 -3.35 -7.91 4.89
CA ASP A 158 -4.28 -8.87 4.32
C ASP A 158 -3.53 -10.01 3.60
N GLY A 159 -2.21 -9.87 3.44
CA GLY A 159 -1.37 -10.93 2.89
C GLY A 159 0.11 -10.57 2.82
N LEU A 160 0.91 -11.59 2.45
CA LEU A 160 2.36 -11.51 2.30
C LEU A 160 2.75 -11.73 0.84
N LEU A 161 3.56 -10.82 0.29
CA LEU A 161 4.20 -10.98 -1.02
C LEU A 161 5.59 -11.58 -0.81
N LEU A 162 5.73 -12.85 -1.13
CA LEU A 162 7.01 -13.54 -1.06
C LEU A 162 7.87 -13.23 -2.29
N HIS A 163 9.18 -13.12 -2.08
CA HIS A 163 10.12 -13.09 -3.18
C HIS A 163 10.16 -14.47 -3.86
N PRO A 164 10.18 -14.56 -5.21
CA PRO A 164 10.14 -15.86 -5.91
C PRO A 164 11.32 -16.79 -5.59
N MET A 165 12.38 -16.27 -5.01
CA MET A 165 13.54 -17.07 -4.56
C MET A 165 13.47 -17.48 -3.07
N CYS A 166 12.36 -17.29 -2.39
CA CYS A 166 12.19 -17.79 -1.02
C CYS A 166 11.99 -19.30 -1.05
N SER A 167 12.88 -20.04 -0.38
CA SER A 167 12.70 -21.45 -0.10
C SER A 167 11.67 -21.64 1.03
N PRO A 168 10.71 -22.54 0.90
CA PRO A 168 9.95 -23.00 2.04
C PRO A 168 10.90 -23.77 2.98
N LYS A 169 11.12 -23.23 4.18
CA LYS A 169 11.81 -23.93 5.28
C LYS A 169 10.88 -23.98 6.47
#